data_fd7d390a0c61856d0d7f5f1bc106c35b
#
_entry.id   fd7d390a0c61856d0d7f5f1bc106c35b
#
_cell.length_a   1.000
_cell.length_b   1.000
_cell.length_c   1.000
_cell.angle_alpha   90.00
_cell.angle_beta   90.00
_cell.angle_gamma   90.00
#
_symmetry.space_group_name_H-M   'P 1'
#
loop_
_entity.id
_entity.type
_entity.pdbx_description
1 polymer ?
#
loop_
_entity_poly.entity_id
_entity_poly.type
_entity_poly.pdbx_seq_one_letter_code
_entity_poly.pdbx_strand_id
1 'polypeptide(L)'
;MIDQITIGDKSSFEDFEASVAQRKIKMPKKKSIKETVPFSNRTYDFSAINGEVYWEERELEYIFEITADTPEQLEDLKREFAAWVAGVQEQELYDPHIPYYHFIATYDDLDPEDDEGLDKTTLTVKFTAYPYMVADSQKVYEADLAASGQTTLNVLNESTHPVPLTVSTTTRITMKIGTAATAPLSPGSGTYGALKLPTGLTTIELTNSEAVAGSVRISFHEEVF
;
A
#
# COMPACT_ATOMS: atom_id res chain seq x y z
N MET A 1 -15.20 4.21 -21.87
CA MET A 1 -14.07 4.62 -21.01
C MET A 1 -12.94 3.70 -21.42
N ILE A 2 -11.80 4.25 -21.82
CA ILE A 2 -10.65 3.44 -22.22
C ILE A 2 -10.04 2.89 -20.93
N ASP A 3 -9.62 1.64 -20.96
CA ASP A 3 -9.11 0.92 -19.82
C ASP A 3 -7.60 1.15 -19.72
N GLN A 4 -7.15 1.77 -18.64
CA GLN A 4 -5.76 2.16 -18.43
C GLN A 4 -5.35 2.02 -16.96
N ILE A 5 -4.06 1.97 -16.69
CA ILE A 5 -3.49 2.15 -15.35
C ILE A 5 -2.67 3.43 -15.31
N THR A 6 -2.49 3.99 -14.11
CA THR A 6 -1.64 5.16 -13.89
C THR A 6 -0.55 4.82 -12.89
N ILE A 7 0.71 5.17 -13.17
CA ILE A 7 1.85 5.01 -12.27
C ILE A 7 2.64 6.31 -12.30
N GLY A 8 2.78 6.92 -11.12
CA GLY A 8 3.37 8.25 -11.01
C GLY A 8 2.51 9.31 -11.71
N ASP A 9 3.10 10.02 -12.64
CA ASP A 9 2.46 11.08 -13.42
C ASP A 9 2.01 10.64 -14.84
N LYS A 10 2.14 9.35 -15.18
CA LYS A 10 1.84 8.82 -16.51
C LYS A 10 0.77 7.76 -16.49
N SER A 11 -0.02 7.72 -17.57
CA SER A 11 -1.07 6.74 -17.84
C SER A 11 -0.70 5.84 -19.01
N SER A 12 -1.04 4.56 -18.90
CA SER A 12 -0.68 3.61 -19.95
C SER A 12 -1.28 3.95 -21.31
N PHE A 13 -2.51 4.48 -21.35
CA PHE A 13 -3.16 4.83 -22.61
C PHE A 13 -2.84 6.27 -23.08
N GLU A 14 -2.92 7.26 -22.19
CA GLU A 14 -2.77 8.67 -22.58
C GLU A 14 -1.35 9.00 -23.04
N ASP A 15 -0.33 8.34 -22.49
CA ASP A 15 1.08 8.59 -22.81
C ASP A 15 1.65 7.59 -23.81
N PHE A 16 1.10 6.37 -23.91
CA PHE A 16 1.70 5.27 -24.69
C PHE A 16 0.72 4.52 -25.60
N GLU A 17 -0.54 4.95 -25.69
CA GLU A 17 -1.62 4.28 -26.43
C GLU A 17 -1.83 2.81 -26.01
N ALA A 18 -1.33 2.42 -24.81
CA ALA A 18 -1.44 1.08 -24.26
C ALA A 18 -2.73 0.91 -23.45
N SER A 19 -3.74 0.32 -24.05
CA SER A 19 -4.99 -0.01 -23.36
C SER A 19 -4.89 -1.34 -22.61
N VAL A 20 -5.49 -1.41 -21.41
CA VAL A 20 -5.52 -2.66 -20.63
C VAL A 20 -6.58 -3.60 -21.21
N ALA A 21 -6.15 -4.72 -21.77
CA ALA A 21 -7.03 -5.76 -22.30
C ALA A 21 -7.45 -6.77 -21.23
N GLN A 22 -6.55 -7.09 -20.31
CA GLN A 22 -6.83 -8.05 -19.23
C GLN A 22 -6.06 -7.70 -17.96
N ARG A 23 -6.66 -8.03 -16.82
CA ARG A 23 -6.09 -7.93 -15.47
C ARG A 23 -6.13 -9.26 -14.79
N LYS A 24 -5.06 -9.57 -14.06
CA LYS A 24 -5.02 -10.72 -13.18
C LYS A 24 -4.33 -10.32 -11.87
N ILE A 25 -5.14 -9.97 -10.90
CA ILE A 25 -4.69 -9.52 -9.59
C ILE A 25 -4.82 -10.69 -8.63
N LYS A 26 -3.69 -11.23 -8.19
CA LYS A 26 -3.68 -12.33 -7.24
C LYS A 26 -3.84 -11.84 -5.81
N MET A 27 -4.56 -12.61 -5.01
CA MET A 27 -4.56 -12.42 -3.56
C MET A 27 -3.20 -12.80 -3.00
N PRO A 28 -2.67 -12.05 -2.01
CA PRO A 28 -1.39 -12.37 -1.39
C PRO A 28 -1.49 -13.70 -0.64
N LYS A 29 -0.40 -14.45 -0.63
CA LYS A 29 -0.30 -15.70 0.11
C LYS A 29 0.17 -15.44 1.53
N LYS A 30 -0.30 -16.26 2.48
CA LYS A 30 0.21 -16.22 3.84
C LYS A 30 1.68 -16.69 3.86
N LYS A 31 2.57 -15.91 4.48
CA LYS A 31 3.95 -16.36 4.74
C LYS A 31 3.92 -17.59 5.64
N SER A 32 4.56 -18.66 5.17
CA SER A 32 4.63 -19.93 5.89
C SER A 32 6.09 -20.26 6.20
N ILE A 33 6.44 -20.18 7.50
CA ILE A 33 7.77 -20.54 8.00
C ILE A 33 7.64 -21.83 8.77
N LYS A 34 7.98 -22.96 8.11
CA LYS A 34 7.88 -24.30 8.69
C LYS A 34 9.25 -24.95 8.70
N GLU A 35 9.65 -25.42 9.87
CA GLU A 35 10.93 -26.09 10.08
C GLU A 35 10.72 -27.54 10.52
N THR A 36 11.47 -28.44 9.89
CA THR A 36 11.48 -29.85 10.24
C THR A 36 12.76 -30.14 11.02
N VAL A 37 12.63 -30.63 12.23
CA VAL A 37 13.80 -31.07 13.02
C VAL A 37 14.21 -32.45 12.58
N PRO A 38 15.50 -32.70 12.26
CA PRO A 38 15.99 -34.05 11.95
C PRO A 38 15.60 -35.06 13.03
N PHE A 39 15.15 -36.23 12.61
CA PHE A 39 14.69 -37.32 13.49
C PHE A 39 13.40 -37.04 14.28
N SER A 40 12.63 -36.00 13.92
CA SER A 40 11.31 -35.71 14.46
C SER A 40 10.25 -35.89 13.38
N ASN A 41 9.11 -36.48 13.73
CA ASN A 41 7.93 -36.51 12.86
C ASN A 41 7.08 -35.24 12.94
N ARG A 42 7.55 -34.23 13.69
CA ARG A 42 6.83 -32.94 13.85
C ARG A 42 7.45 -31.87 12.97
N THR A 43 6.59 -31.13 12.30
CA THR A 43 6.92 -29.86 11.66
C THR A 43 6.50 -28.75 12.61
N TYR A 44 7.40 -27.84 12.92
CA TYR A 44 7.13 -26.65 13.72
C TYR A 44 6.73 -25.52 12.79
N ASP A 45 5.62 -24.84 13.12
CA ASP A 45 5.11 -23.69 12.36
C ASP A 45 5.40 -22.40 13.12
N PHE A 46 6.32 -21.60 12.59
CA PHE A 46 6.72 -20.30 13.12
C PHE A 46 6.07 -19.14 12.38
N SER A 47 5.09 -19.41 11.52
CA SER A 47 4.45 -18.40 10.65
C SER A 47 3.74 -17.29 11.42
N ALA A 48 3.42 -17.51 12.68
CA ALA A 48 2.77 -16.53 13.55
C ALA A 48 3.45 -16.44 14.93
N ILE A 49 4.79 -16.53 14.98
CA ILE A 49 5.56 -16.56 16.23
C ILE A 49 5.32 -15.36 17.14
N ASN A 50 4.99 -14.19 16.55
CA ASN A 50 4.68 -12.96 17.28
C ASN A 50 3.16 -12.73 17.45
N GLY A 51 2.32 -13.73 17.13
CA GLY A 51 0.86 -13.60 17.15
C GLY A 51 0.26 -12.85 15.95
N GLU A 52 1.08 -12.32 15.04
CA GLU A 52 0.65 -11.66 13.81
C GLU A 52 0.82 -12.60 12.60
N VAL A 53 -0.08 -12.47 11.64
CA VAL A 53 0.00 -13.16 10.34
C VAL A 53 0.65 -12.24 9.35
N TYR A 54 1.71 -12.71 8.69
CA TYR A 54 2.40 -11.99 7.64
C TYR A 54 2.03 -12.56 6.28
N TRP A 55 2.03 -11.69 5.27
CA TRP A 55 1.66 -12.02 3.90
C TRP A 55 2.85 -11.85 2.97
N GLU A 56 2.89 -12.65 1.93
CA GLU A 56 3.83 -12.49 0.82
C GLU A 56 3.35 -11.34 -0.06
N GLU A 57 4.25 -10.75 -0.82
CA GLU A 57 3.90 -9.82 -1.88
C GLU A 57 2.90 -10.43 -2.83
N ARG A 58 2.05 -9.60 -3.44
CA ARG A 58 1.09 -10.06 -4.44
C ARG A 58 1.63 -9.87 -5.85
N GLU A 59 1.23 -10.75 -6.73
CA GLU A 59 1.52 -10.62 -8.15
C GLU A 59 0.36 -9.90 -8.84
N LEU A 60 0.71 -8.90 -9.65
CA LEU A 60 -0.21 -8.21 -10.56
C LEU A 60 0.26 -8.52 -11.99
N GLU A 61 -0.66 -8.96 -12.84
CA GLU A 61 -0.39 -9.20 -14.25
C GLU A 61 -1.39 -8.40 -15.07
N TYR A 62 -0.88 -7.53 -15.93
CA TYR A 62 -1.66 -6.72 -16.86
C TYR A 62 -1.27 -7.06 -18.28
N ILE A 63 -2.25 -7.27 -19.11
CA ILE A 63 -2.06 -7.44 -20.56
C ILE A 63 -2.51 -6.17 -21.24
N PHE A 64 -1.59 -5.52 -21.94
CA PHE A 64 -1.82 -4.29 -22.68
C PHE A 64 -1.87 -4.57 -24.18
N GLU A 65 -2.71 -3.84 -24.88
CA GLU A 65 -2.75 -3.79 -26.33
C GLU A 65 -2.32 -2.40 -26.79
N ILE A 66 -1.33 -2.34 -27.67
CA ILE A 66 -0.89 -1.13 -28.37
C ILE A 66 -1.20 -1.32 -29.85
N THR A 67 -1.78 -0.30 -30.47
CA THR A 67 -2.05 -0.26 -31.92
C THR A 67 -1.48 1.03 -32.47
N ALA A 68 -0.84 0.98 -33.64
CA ALA A 68 -0.26 2.15 -34.30
C ALA A 68 -0.54 2.14 -35.80
N ASP A 69 -0.44 3.33 -36.41
CA ASP A 69 -0.71 3.45 -37.88
C ASP A 69 0.44 2.89 -38.74
N THR A 70 1.65 2.81 -38.19
CA THR A 70 2.84 2.28 -38.84
C THR A 70 3.65 1.38 -37.94
N PRO A 71 4.39 0.39 -38.52
CA PRO A 71 5.27 -0.48 -37.73
C PRO A 71 6.36 0.29 -36.96
N GLU A 72 6.90 1.36 -37.56
CA GLU A 72 7.93 2.19 -36.89
C GLU A 72 7.35 2.88 -35.66
N GLN A 73 6.15 3.44 -35.74
CA GLN A 73 5.46 4.05 -34.63
C GLN A 73 5.15 3.02 -33.52
N LEU A 74 4.74 1.81 -33.91
CA LEU A 74 4.49 0.73 -32.95
C LEU A 74 5.75 0.37 -32.17
N GLU A 75 6.90 0.25 -32.84
CA GLU A 75 8.17 -0.05 -32.19
C GLU A 75 8.67 1.10 -31.27
N ASP A 76 8.38 2.35 -31.60
CA ASP A 76 8.68 3.49 -30.76
C ASP A 76 7.82 3.47 -29.48
N LEU A 77 6.51 3.27 -29.60
CA LEU A 77 5.58 3.18 -28.47
C LEU A 77 5.94 2.00 -27.55
N LYS A 78 6.25 0.82 -28.11
CA LYS A 78 6.71 -0.35 -27.34
C LYS A 78 7.94 -0.02 -26.50
N ARG A 79 8.92 0.66 -27.10
CA ARG A 79 10.18 1.00 -26.42
C ARG A 79 9.97 2.02 -25.30
N GLU A 80 9.15 3.04 -25.55
CA GLU A 80 8.81 4.07 -24.57
C GLU A 80 7.99 3.48 -23.41
N PHE A 81 6.99 2.65 -23.71
CA PHE A 81 6.21 1.94 -22.72
C PHE A 81 7.08 1.00 -21.86
N ALA A 82 7.94 0.19 -22.50
CA ALA A 82 8.85 -0.70 -21.81
C ALA A 82 9.81 0.05 -20.88
N ALA A 83 10.35 1.19 -21.34
CA ALA A 83 11.21 2.04 -20.51
C ALA A 83 10.46 2.63 -19.31
N TRP A 84 9.19 3.01 -19.48
CA TRP A 84 8.36 3.52 -18.39
C TRP A 84 8.11 2.45 -17.33
N VAL A 85 7.61 1.26 -17.72
CA VAL A 85 7.29 0.20 -16.74
C VAL A 85 8.54 -0.35 -16.06
N ALA A 86 9.66 -0.46 -16.78
CA ALA A 86 10.93 -0.91 -16.21
C ALA A 86 11.49 0.04 -15.14
N GLY A 87 11.08 1.31 -15.15
CA GLY A 87 11.44 2.29 -14.14
C GLY A 87 10.60 2.24 -12.86
N VAL A 88 9.59 1.38 -12.79
CA VAL A 88 8.67 1.30 -11.64
C VAL A 88 9.34 0.55 -10.49
N GLN A 89 9.57 1.24 -9.38
CA GLN A 89 10.15 0.67 -8.17
C GLN A 89 9.47 1.29 -6.95
N GLU A 90 8.68 0.48 -6.21
CA GLU A 90 7.89 0.90 -5.06
C GLU A 90 7.05 2.16 -5.35
N GLN A 91 6.32 2.16 -6.49
CA GLN A 91 5.47 3.28 -6.90
C GLN A 91 3.99 2.94 -6.76
N GLU A 92 3.20 3.99 -6.57
CA GLU A 92 1.74 3.90 -6.53
C GLU A 92 1.20 3.56 -7.93
N LEU A 93 0.48 2.44 -8.03
CA LEU A 93 -0.20 1.98 -9.23
C LEU A 93 -1.70 2.09 -9.01
N TYR A 94 -2.33 2.95 -9.78
CA TYR A 94 -3.77 3.19 -9.77
C TYR A 94 -4.45 2.44 -10.91
N ASP A 95 -5.48 1.66 -10.56
CA ASP A 95 -6.35 0.97 -11.51
C ASP A 95 -7.79 1.49 -11.33
N PRO A 96 -8.44 2.08 -12.37
CA PRO A 96 -9.79 2.60 -12.27
C PRO A 96 -10.86 1.56 -11.86
N HIS A 97 -10.56 0.26 -12.02
CA HIS A 97 -11.43 -0.81 -11.55
C HIS A 97 -11.35 -1.05 -10.05
N ILE A 98 -10.38 -0.45 -9.38
CA ILE A 98 -10.19 -0.51 -7.92
C ILE A 98 -10.27 0.93 -7.39
N PRO A 99 -11.48 1.51 -7.32
CA PRO A 99 -11.63 2.89 -6.89
C PRO A 99 -11.26 3.06 -5.42
N TYR A 100 -10.66 4.20 -5.09
CA TYR A 100 -10.26 4.63 -3.74
C TYR A 100 -9.04 3.93 -3.14
N TYR A 101 -8.43 2.99 -3.86
CA TYR A 101 -7.23 2.27 -3.43
C TYR A 101 -6.23 2.16 -4.56
N HIS A 102 -4.95 2.09 -4.20
CA HIS A 102 -3.85 1.84 -5.11
C HIS A 102 -2.96 0.71 -4.60
N PHE A 103 -2.14 0.17 -5.49
CA PHE A 103 -1.07 -0.75 -5.15
C PHE A 103 0.25 0.00 -5.02
N ILE A 104 1.14 -0.48 -4.15
CA ILE A 104 2.55 -0.10 -4.17
C ILE A 104 3.28 -1.19 -4.95
N ALA A 105 3.68 -0.89 -6.17
CA ALA A 105 4.15 -1.87 -7.14
C ALA A 105 5.60 -1.66 -7.55
N THR A 106 6.26 -2.75 -7.84
CA THR A 106 7.60 -2.82 -8.44
C THR A 106 7.52 -3.66 -9.71
N TYR A 107 8.14 -3.20 -10.78
CA TYR A 107 8.26 -3.95 -12.03
C TYR A 107 9.00 -5.27 -11.81
N ASP A 108 8.50 -6.33 -12.44
CA ASP A 108 9.11 -7.67 -12.39
C ASP A 108 9.50 -8.16 -13.79
N ASP A 109 8.55 -8.15 -14.75
CA ASP A 109 8.76 -8.73 -16.07
C ASP A 109 7.87 -8.07 -17.13
N LEU A 110 8.33 -8.09 -18.39
CA LEU A 110 7.57 -7.69 -19.57
C LEU A 110 7.81 -8.69 -20.70
N ASP A 111 6.74 -9.29 -21.19
CA ASP A 111 6.76 -10.26 -22.28
C ASP A 111 5.94 -9.68 -23.46
N PRO A 112 6.61 -9.29 -24.58
CA PRO A 112 5.93 -8.82 -25.78
C PRO A 112 5.48 -9.99 -26.64
N GLU A 113 4.27 -9.89 -27.18
CA GLU A 113 3.71 -10.83 -28.14
C GLU A 113 3.21 -10.04 -29.37
N ASP A 114 4.00 -10.06 -30.44
CA ASP A 114 3.71 -9.33 -31.66
C ASP A 114 2.71 -10.08 -32.55
N ASP A 115 1.71 -9.36 -33.05
CA ASP A 115 0.78 -9.89 -34.02
C ASP A 115 1.42 -9.89 -35.43
N GLU A 116 1.12 -10.91 -36.26
CA GLU A 116 1.67 -11.02 -37.63
C GLU A 116 1.27 -9.85 -38.53
N GLY A 117 0.27 -9.05 -38.14
CA GLY A 117 -0.26 -7.91 -38.91
C GLY A 117 0.61 -6.64 -38.88
N LEU A 118 1.61 -6.54 -37.99
CA LEU A 118 2.56 -5.43 -37.83
C LEU A 118 2.00 -4.07 -37.37
N ASP A 119 0.73 -3.98 -37.04
CA ASP A 119 0.06 -2.76 -36.56
C ASP A 119 -0.42 -2.84 -35.12
N LYS A 120 -0.25 -4.01 -34.48
CA LYS A 120 -0.69 -4.30 -33.12
C LYS A 120 0.32 -5.17 -32.37
N THR A 121 0.50 -4.91 -31.09
CA THR A 121 1.26 -5.77 -30.19
C THR A 121 0.51 -5.95 -28.88
N THR A 122 0.72 -7.09 -28.23
CA THR A 122 0.25 -7.39 -26.90
C THR A 122 1.46 -7.44 -25.95
N LEU A 123 1.40 -6.72 -24.83
CA LEU A 123 2.45 -6.66 -23.83
C LEU A 123 1.93 -7.19 -22.50
N THR A 124 2.47 -8.32 -22.06
CA THR A 124 2.16 -8.84 -20.71
C THR A 124 3.17 -8.29 -19.72
N VAL A 125 2.68 -7.44 -18.81
CA VAL A 125 3.52 -6.84 -17.75
C VAL A 125 3.18 -7.45 -16.41
N LYS A 126 4.21 -7.84 -15.67
CA LYS A 126 4.09 -8.34 -14.32
C LYS A 126 4.71 -7.37 -13.33
N PHE A 127 3.99 -7.15 -12.24
CA PHE A 127 4.47 -6.40 -11.10
C PHE A 127 4.37 -7.26 -9.84
N THR A 128 5.34 -7.07 -8.97
CA THR A 128 5.26 -7.51 -7.58
C THR A 128 4.82 -6.32 -6.74
N ALA A 129 3.81 -6.50 -5.90
CA ALA A 129 3.24 -5.40 -5.13
C ALA A 129 3.14 -5.73 -3.64
N TYR A 130 3.12 -4.68 -2.82
CA TYR A 130 2.81 -4.78 -1.40
C TYR A 130 1.52 -5.61 -1.20
N PRO A 131 1.45 -6.46 -0.16
CA PRO A 131 0.31 -7.38 0.02
C PRO A 131 -1.05 -6.70 0.07
N TYR A 132 -1.11 -5.49 0.59
CA TYR A 132 -2.35 -4.75 0.78
C TYR A 132 -2.49 -3.63 -0.26
N MET A 133 -3.71 -3.31 -0.61
CA MET A 133 -4.05 -2.07 -1.29
C MET A 133 -4.15 -0.97 -0.25
N VAL A 134 -3.60 0.19 -0.56
CA VAL A 134 -3.56 1.37 0.31
C VAL A 134 -4.65 2.34 -0.11
N ALA A 135 -5.42 2.85 0.83
CA ALA A 135 -6.46 3.84 0.55
C ALA A 135 -5.85 5.15 0.03
N ASP A 136 -6.43 5.74 -1.03
CA ASP A 136 -5.97 7.01 -1.61
C ASP A 136 -6.10 8.17 -0.63
N SER A 137 -7.07 8.10 0.26
CA SER A 137 -7.33 9.14 1.26
C SER A 137 -6.88 8.73 2.65
N GLN A 138 -6.24 9.66 3.35
CA GLN A 138 -5.92 9.51 4.77
C GLN A 138 -7.16 9.63 5.64
N LYS A 139 -7.31 8.75 6.62
CA LYS A 139 -8.17 8.98 7.79
C LYS A 139 -7.44 9.91 8.75
N VAL A 140 -8.14 10.97 9.18
CA VAL A 140 -7.56 12.02 10.04
C VAL A 140 -8.46 12.23 11.25
N TYR A 141 -7.83 12.26 12.43
CA TYR A 141 -8.48 12.55 13.71
C TYR A 141 -7.69 13.65 14.41
N GLU A 142 -8.39 14.67 14.92
CA GLU A 142 -7.77 15.79 15.60
C GLU A 142 -8.40 16.01 16.96
N ALA A 143 -7.60 16.45 17.90
CA ALA A 143 -8.07 16.84 19.23
C ALA A 143 -7.26 17.99 19.79
N ASP A 144 -7.95 18.89 20.50
CA ASP A 144 -7.33 19.89 21.35
C ASP A 144 -6.97 19.29 22.72
N LEU A 145 -5.81 19.65 23.21
CA LEU A 145 -5.26 19.18 24.48
C LEU A 145 -5.19 20.35 25.47
N ALA A 146 -5.95 20.28 26.53
CA ALA A 146 -5.82 21.23 27.63
C ALA A 146 -4.42 21.12 28.29
N ALA A 147 -3.94 22.20 28.88
CA ALA A 147 -2.72 22.21 29.68
C ALA A 147 -2.81 21.17 30.81
N SER A 148 -1.82 20.30 30.91
CA SER A 148 -1.79 19.17 31.88
C SER A 148 -3.07 18.33 31.86
N GLY A 149 -3.77 18.27 30.71
CA GLY A 149 -5.06 17.62 30.55
C GLY A 149 -4.97 16.25 29.91
N GLN A 150 -6.08 15.53 29.97
CA GLN A 150 -6.27 14.24 29.29
C GLN A 150 -7.47 14.32 28.35
N THR A 151 -7.33 13.71 27.17
CA THR A 151 -8.37 13.64 26.13
C THR A 151 -8.41 12.23 25.58
N THR A 152 -9.59 11.80 25.14
CA THR A 152 -9.78 10.50 24.46
C THR A 152 -10.31 10.69 23.05
N LEU A 153 -9.80 9.91 22.12
CA LEU A 153 -10.29 9.82 20.76
C LEU A 153 -10.76 8.39 20.47
N ASN A 154 -11.91 8.26 19.84
CA ASN A 154 -12.37 6.98 19.29
C ASN A 154 -12.03 6.95 17.81
N VAL A 155 -11.15 6.06 17.43
CA VAL A 155 -10.61 5.94 16.08
C VAL A 155 -11.04 4.62 15.49
N LEU A 156 -11.63 4.66 14.29
CA LEU A 156 -12.06 3.47 13.54
C LEU A 156 -11.01 3.15 12.48
N ASN A 157 -10.47 1.93 12.54
CA ASN A 157 -9.61 1.34 11.52
C ASN A 157 -10.35 0.21 10.81
N GLU A 158 -10.72 0.43 9.55
CA GLU A 158 -11.41 -0.56 8.70
C GLU A 158 -10.43 -1.43 7.90
N SER A 159 -9.12 -1.26 8.12
CA SER A 159 -8.09 -2.11 7.51
C SER A 159 -8.21 -3.58 7.92
N THR A 160 -7.66 -4.46 7.12
CA THR A 160 -7.65 -5.91 7.39
C THR A 160 -6.61 -6.32 8.44
N HIS A 161 -5.73 -5.40 8.85
CA HIS A 161 -4.67 -5.62 9.84
C HIS A 161 -4.35 -4.33 10.61
N PRO A 162 -3.56 -4.39 11.71
CA PRO A 162 -3.13 -3.20 12.41
C PRO A 162 -2.19 -2.33 11.57
N VAL A 163 -2.49 -1.03 11.44
CA VAL A 163 -1.72 -0.07 10.64
C VAL A 163 -0.89 0.87 11.49
N PRO A 164 0.29 1.34 11.02
CA PRO A 164 1.09 2.33 11.72
C PRO A 164 0.41 3.69 11.71
N LEU A 165 0.62 4.47 12.78
CA LEU A 165 0.07 5.81 12.91
C LEU A 165 1.12 6.88 12.59
N THR A 166 0.69 7.89 11.84
CA THR A 166 1.39 9.18 11.77
C THR A 166 0.76 10.12 12.80
N VAL A 167 1.58 10.62 13.71
CA VAL A 167 1.15 11.51 14.78
C VAL A 167 1.88 12.84 14.67
N SER A 168 1.13 13.94 14.70
CA SER A 168 1.66 15.29 14.79
C SER A 168 1.12 15.93 16.06
N THR A 169 1.99 16.46 16.90
CA THR A 169 1.62 17.11 18.16
C THR A 169 2.40 18.39 18.39
N THR A 170 1.76 19.39 18.99
CA THR A 170 2.38 20.68 19.30
C THR A 170 3.02 20.71 20.69
N THR A 171 2.65 19.76 21.56
CA THR A 171 3.15 19.64 22.94
C THR A 171 3.66 18.23 23.21
N ARG A 172 4.42 18.03 24.28
CA ARG A 172 4.80 16.67 24.70
C ARG A 172 3.58 15.96 25.26
N ILE A 173 3.28 14.82 24.66
CA ILE A 173 2.14 14.00 25.06
C ILE A 173 2.57 12.58 25.39
N THR A 174 1.68 11.90 26.10
CA THR A 174 1.74 10.45 26.27
C THR A 174 0.51 9.86 25.61
N MET A 175 0.73 8.90 24.70
CA MET A 175 -0.33 8.22 23.95
C MET A 175 -0.45 6.77 24.42
N LYS A 176 -1.70 6.32 24.60
CA LYS A 176 -2.03 4.91 24.87
C LYS A 176 -3.12 4.47 23.89
N ILE A 177 -2.88 3.39 23.18
CA ILE A 177 -3.79 2.82 22.19
C ILE A 177 -4.44 1.58 22.78
N GLY A 178 -5.76 1.65 23.07
CA GLY A 178 -6.48 0.54 23.70
C GLY A 178 -5.82 0.04 24.97
N THR A 179 -5.40 -1.24 24.98
CA THR A 179 -4.72 -1.88 26.12
C THR A 179 -3.20 -1.88 26.02
N ALA A 180 -2.63 -1.28 24.96
CA ALA A 180 -1.18 -1.25 24.73
C ALA A 180 -0.45 -0.40 25.78
N ALA A 181 0.88 -0.57 25.83
CA ALA A 181 1.72 0.26 26.68
C ALA A 181 1.69 1.73 26.23
N THR A 182 1.88 2.62 27.20
CA THR A 182 1.90 4.06 26.97
C THR A 182 3.20 4.48 26.27
N ALA A 183 3.10 5.29 25.22
CA ALA A 183 4.24 5.81 24.48
C ALA A 183 4.37 7.33 24.66
N PRO A 184 5.54 7.85 25.11
CA PRO A 184 5.79 9.28 25.15
C PRO A 184 6.14 9.80 23.74
N LEU A 185 5.54 10.92 23.33
CA LEU A 185 5.78 11.59 22.06
C LEU A 185 6.20 13.04 22.30
N SER A 186 7.25 13.48 21.61
CA SER A 186 7.71 14.87 21.63
C SER A 186 7.00 15.70 20.56
N PRO A 187 6.94 17.03 20.69
CA PRO A 187 6.40 17.91 19.66
C PRO A 187 7.04 17.66 18.30
N GLY A 188 6.23 17.69 17.25
CA GLY A 188 6.62 17.41 15.87
C GLY A 188 5.68 16.42 15.19
N SER A 189 6.06 15.96 13.99
CA SER A 189 5.32 14.98 13.22
C SER A 189 6.21 13.79 12.88
N GLY A 190 5.66 12.58 12.97
CA GLY A 190 6.37 11.37 12.61
C GLY A 190 5.46 10.16 12.47
N THR A 191 5.90 9.19 11.66
CA THR A 191 5.24 7.89 11.54
C THR A 191 5.91 6.90 12.50
N TYR A 192 5.11 6.30 13.36
CA TYR A 192 5.61 5.43 14.42
C TYR A 192 5.20 3.98 14.14
N GLY A 193 6.09 3.19 13.54
CA GLY A 193 5.83 1.78 13.24
C GLY A 193 5.56 0.91 14.47
N ALA A 194 5.99 1.35 15.66
CA ALA A 194 5.68 0.69 16.93
C ALA A 194 4.28 1.04 17.48
N LEU A 195 3.67 2.14 17.00
CA LEU A 195 2.32 2.56 17.38
C LEU A 195 1.35 2.09 16.30
N LYS A 196 0.94 0.83 16.42
CA LYS A 196 -0.04 0.24 15.49
C LYS A 196 -1.46 0.43 16.03
N LEU A 197 -2.34 0.92 15.17
CA LEU A 197 -3.77 1.00 15.42
C LEU A 197 -4.41 -0.36 15.12
N PRO A 198 -4.98 -1.08 16.09
CA PRO A 198 -5.70 -2.32 15.83
C PRO A 198 -6.89 -2.11 14.90
N THR A 199 -7.33 -3.19 14.26
CA THR A 199 -8.57 -3.19 13.45
C THR A 199 -9.80 -2.94 14.30
N GLY A 200 -10.77 -2.25 13.75
CA GLY A 200 -12.02 -1.88 14.40
C GLY A 200 -11.94 -0.59 15.21
N LEU A 201 -12.94 -0.38 16.06
CA LEU A 201 -13.03 0.83 16.89
C LEU A 201 -12.07 0.73 18.09
N THR A 202 -11.14 1.68 18.19
CA THR A 202 -10.15 1.72 19.26
C THR A 202 -10.17 3.09 19.95
N THR A 203 -10.13 3.08 21.28
CA THR A 203 -9.98 4.30 22.07
C THR A 203 -8.51 4.62 22.25
N ILE A 204 -8.11 5.83 21.88
CA ILE A 204 -6.77 6.38 22.10
C ILE A 204 -6.85 7.40 23.25
N GLU A 205 -6.10 7.16 24.30
CA GLU A 205 -5.94 8.07 25.44
C GLU A 205 -4.71 8.96 25.21
N LEU A 206 -4.89 10.26 25.30
CA LEU A 206 -3.87 11.28 25.09
C LEU A 206 -3.72 12.08 26.38
N THR A 207 -2.52 12.17 26.91
CA THR A 207 -2.22 12.99 28.10
C THR A 207 -1.18 14.03 27.74
N ASN A 208 -1.54 15.31 27.88
CA ASN A 208 -0.62 16.42 27.74
C ASN A 208 0.15 16.59 29.05
N SER A 209 1.46 16.41 29.01
CA SER A 209 2.34 16.54 30.17
C SER A 209 2.87 17.96 30.40
N GLU A 210 2.52 18.91 29.52
CA GLU A 210 2.96 20.31 29.62
C GLU A 210 1.87 21.21 30.18
N ALA A 211 2.30 22.31 30.86
CA ALA A 211 1.40 23.31 31.42
C ALA A 211 0.84 24.28 30.33
N VAL A 212 0.95 23.94 29.07
CA VAL A 212 0.48 24.72 27.91
C VAL A 212 -0.50 23.87 27.13
N ALA A 213 -1.56 24.48 26.64
CA ALA A 213 -2.51 23.82 25.74
C ALA A 213 -1.83 23.49 24.39
N GLY A 214 -2.25 22.42 23.78
CA GLY A 214 -1.72 21.96 22.50
C GLY A 214 -2.79 21.30 21.63
N SER A 215 -2.35 20.72 20.55
CA SER A 215 -3.19 19.93 19.65
C SER A 215 -2.47 18.68 19.21
N VAL A 216 -3.24 17.67 18.86
CA VAL A 216 -2.74 16.43 18.25
C VAL A 216 -3.54 16.14 17.00
N ARG A 217 -2.83 15.68 15.97
CA ARG A 217 -3.40 15.13 14.74
C ARG A 217 -2.87 13.72 14.54
N ILE A 218 -3.77 12.78 14.38
CA ILE A 218 -3.47 11.37 14.12
C ILE A 218 -3.97 11.06 12.72
N SER A 219 -3.13 10.47 11.89
CA SER A 219 -3.53 10.07 10.53
C SER A 219 -2.93 8.72 10.14
N PHE A 220 -3.63 8.02 9.25
CA PHE A 220 -3.20 6.77 8.66
C PHE A 220 -3.95 6.53 7.35
N HIS A 221 -3.39 5.68 6.50
CA HIS A 221 -4.09 5.11 5.36
C HIS A 221 -4.67 3.76 5.76
N GLU A 222 -5.89 3.48 5.32
CA GLU A 222 -6.46 2.15 5.46
C GLU A 222 -5.80 1.20 4.47
N GLU A 223 -5.58 -0.04 4.89
CA GLU A 223 -4.95 -1.08 4.10
C GLU A 223 -5.85 -2.31 4.05
N VAL A 224 -6.21 -2.73 2.82
CA VAL A 224 -7.16 -3.85 2.58
C VAL A 224 -6.57 -4.86 1.59
N PHE A 225 -7.18 -6.07 1.50
CA PHE A 225 -6.80 -7.05 0.48
C PHE A 225 -7.40 -6.78 -0.88
#